data_c0c4fa97fde1fcf00f2308f3cfbb3bdd
#
_entry.id   c0c4fa97fde1fcf00f2308f3cfbb3bdd
#
_cell.length_a   1.000
_cell.length_b   1.000
_cell.length_c   1.000
_cell.angle_alpha   90.00
_cell.angle_beta   90.00
_cell.angle_gamma   90.00
#
_symmetry.space_group_name_H-M   'P 1'
#
loop_
_entity.id
_entity.type
_entity.pdbx_description
1 polymer ?
#
loop_
_entity_poly.entity_id
_entity_poly.type
_entity_poly.pdbx_seq_one_letter_code
_entity_poly.pdbx_strand_id
1 'polypeptide(L)'
;MIVVAVIGILAAIAYPSYTESILKGKRAQARTALAELMQQQERYMTQNNTYLAFTSVQDGTTTPANVPFKAFSGDTLSQSNYSMSAQQCPGAGTAFLDLKECVRLVATPNTTDLQGANLRMTSTGTKDCTGTAWSTNPRLCWP
;
A
#
# COMPACT_ATOMS: atom_id res chain seq x y z
N MET A 1 -30.80 3.72 34.55
CA MET A 1 -30.86 2.56 33.63
C MET A 1 -31.06 2.96 32.16
N ILE A 2 -32.01 3.86 31.83
CA ILE A 2 -32.28 4.28 30.44
C ILE A 2 -31.09 4.94 29.77
N VAL A 3 -30.30 5.78 30.47
CA VAL A 3 -29.12 6.47 29.95
C VAL A 3 -28.05 5.47 29.49
N VAL A 4 -27.81 4.39 30.23
CA VAL A 4 -26.81 3.35 29.86
C VAL A 4 -27.25 2.60 28.62
N ALA A 5 -28.56 2.32 28.46
CA ALA A 5 -29.09 1.68 27.26
C ALA A 5 -28.90 2.56 26.01
N VAL A 6 -29.16 3.87 26.11
CA VAL A 6 -28.98 4.82 25.01
C VAL A 6 -27.50 4.93 24.59
N ILE A 7 -26.58 5.01 25.57
CA ILE A 7 -25.14 5.04 25.31
C ILE A 7 -24.69 3.75 24.61
N GLY A 8 -25.18 2.58 25.03
CA GLY A 8 -24.87 1.30 24.41
C GLY A 8 -25.30 1.22 22.94
N ILE A 9 -26.49 1.72 22.61
CA ILE A 9 -26.99 1.75 21.23
C ILE A 9 -26.15 2.71 20.37
N LEU A 10 -25.83 3.90 20.87
CA LEU A 10 -24.99 4.86 20.14
C LEU A 10 -23.58 4.33 19.91
N ALA A 11 -22.98 3.69 20.91
CA ALA A 11 -21.64 3.08 20.78
C ALA A 11 -21.62 1.95 19.75
N ALA A 12 -22.67 1.13 19.67
CA ALA A 12 -22.77 0.02 18.71
C ALA A 12 -22.76 0.51 17.25
N ILE A 13 -23.30 1.70 16.97
CA ILE A 13 -23.33 2.29 15.63
C ILE A 13 -22.04 3.09 15.35
N ALA A 14 -21.53 3.82 16.35
CA ALA A 14 -20.38 4.69 16.17
C ALA A 14 -19.06 3.92 15.99
N TYR A 15 -18.88 2.81 16.68
CA TYR A 15 -17.62 2.04 16.66
C TYR A 15 -17.25 1.51 15.28
N PRO A 16 -18.11 0.80 14.51
CA PRO A 16 -17.76 0.29 13.19
C PRO A 16 -17.45 1.42 12.17
N SER A 17 -18.20 2.52 12.24
CA SER A 17 -17.97 3.68 11.37
C SER A 17 -16.60 4.34 11.62
N TYR A 18 -16.18 4.41 12.87
CA TYR A 18 -14.89 4.98 13.26
C TYR A 18 -13.72 4.13 12.75
N THR A 19 -13.79 2.81 12.93
CA THR A 19 -12.73 1.89 12.47
C THR A 19 -12.57 1.91 10.95
N GLU A 20 -13.67 2.00 10.21
CA GLU A 20 -13.63 2.12 8.74
C GLU A 20 -12.97 3.43 8.28
N SER A 21 -13.26 4.54 8.97
CA SER A 21 -12.65 5.84 8.68
C SER A 21 -11.14 5.83 8.89
N ILE A 22 -10.66 5.16 9.95
CA ILE A 22 -9.23 4.98 10.20
C ILE A 22 -8.57 4.15 9.08
N LEU A 23 -9.19 3.07 8.64
CA LEU A 23 -8.67 2.25 7.54
C LEU A 23 -8.59 3.04 6.23
N LYS A 24 -9.59 3.87 5.93
CA LYS A 24 -9.56 4.78 4.76
C LYS A 24 -8.39 5.75 4.83
N GLY A 25 -8.11 6.32 6.00
CA GLY A 25 -6.96 7.19 6.25
C GLY A 25 -5.62 6.47 6.04
N LYS A 26 -5.47 5.26 6.58
CA LYS A 26 -4.28 4.42 6.38
C LYS A 26 -4.04 4.09 4.91
N ARG A 27 -5.09 3.73 4.16
CA ARG A 27 -4.99 3.49 2.71
C ARG A 27 -4.61 4.75 1.93
N ALA A 28 -5.15 5.92 2.32
CA ALA A 28 -4.76 7.19 1.70
C ALA A 28 -3.26 7.45 1.89
N GLN A 29 -2.73 7.24 3.09
CA GLN A 29 -1.30 7.36 3.40
C GLN A 29 -0.45 6.38 2.56
N ALA A 30 -0.90 5.14 2.40
CA ALA A 30 -0.20 4.15 1.56
C ALA A 30 -0.16 4.57 0.07
N ARG A 31 -1.26 5.13 -0.46
CA ARG A 31 -1.30 5.65 -1.84
C ARG A 31 -0.33 6.80 -2.06
N THR A 32 -0.23 7.73 -1.11
CA THR A 32 0.75 8.82 -1.16
C THR A 32 2.17 8.26 -1.16
N ALA A 33 2.47 7.33 -0.26
CA ALA A 33 3.78 6.68 -0.20
C ALA A 33 4.13 5.89 -1.47
N LEU A 34 3.16 5.21 -2.10
CA LEU A 34 3.36 4.56 -3.41
C LEU A 34 3.67 5.57 -4.51
N ALA A 35 2.99 6.72 -4.52
CA ALA A 35 3.26 7.78 -5.51
C ALA A 35 4.66 8.40 -5.32
N GLU A 36 5.07 8.65 -4.08
CA GLU A 36 6.41 9.12 -3.74
C GLU A 36 7.49 8.10 -4.15
N LEU A 37 7.27 6.83 -3.84
CA LEU A 37 8.18 5.75 -4.23
C LEU A 37 8.28 5.61 -5.76
N MET A 38 7.17 5.78 -6.49
CA MET A 38 7.20 5.77 -7.95
C MET A 38 8.07 6.89 -8.50
N GLN A 39 7.95 8.11 -7.97
CA GLN A 39 8.82 9.22 -8.38
C GLN A 39 10.32 8.93 -8.11
N GLN A 40 10.62 8.28 -6.99
CA GLN A 40 12.00 7.88 -6.66
C GLN A 40 12.51 6.82 -7.63
N GLN A 41 11.68 5.83 -7.99
CA GLN A 41 11.99 4.80 -8.97
C GLN A 41 12.19 5.37 -10.38
N GLU A 42 11.38 6.34 -10.80
CA GLU A 42 11.54 7.01 -12.09
C GLU A 42 12.87 7.80 -12.16
N ARG A 43 13.25 8.47 -11.08
CA ARG A 43 14.57 9.13 -10.99
C ARG A 43 15.70 8.10 -11.06
N TYR A 44 15.58 6.98 -10.36
CA TYR A 44 16.55 5.90 -10.40
C TYR A 44 16.67 5.29 -11.80
N MET A 45 15.55 5.05 -12.47
CA MET A 45 15.48 4.58 -13.85
C MET A 45 16.21 5.53 -14.81
N THR A 46 16.02 6.84 -14.66
CA THR A 46 16.69 7.85 -15.49
C THR A 46 18.22 7.83 -15.33
N GLN A 47 18.70 7.50 -14.14
CA GLN A 47 20.14 7.47 -13.83
C GLN A 47 20.80 6.14 -14.16
N ASN A 48 20.08 5.01 -14.01
CA ASN A 48 20.63 3.66 -14.06
C ASN A 48 20.10 2.82 -15.24
N ASN A 49 19.15 3.34 -16.03
CA ASN A 49 18.45 2.64 -17.11
C ASN A 49 17.74 1.35 -16.67
N THR A 50 17.35 1.26 -15.40
CA THR A 50 16.60 0.14 -14.83
C THR A 50 15.94 0.59 -13.53
N TYR A 51 14.78 0.02 -13.22
CA TYR A 51 14.17 0.13 -11.88
C TYR A 51 14.92 -0.78 -10.90
N LEU A 52 14.79 -0.48 -9.61
CA LEU A 52 15.39 -1.28 -8.54
C LEU A 52 14.31 -2.08 -7.81
N ALA A 53 14.35 -3.41 -7.95
CA ALA A 53 13.49 -4.29 -7.17
C ALA A 53 13.99 -4.41 -5.73
N PHE A 54 13.08 -4.37 -4.78
CA PHE A 54 13.36 -4.62 -3.37
C PHE A 54 12.12 -5.09 -2.62
N THR A 55 12.35 -5.75 -1.50
CA THR A 55 11.31 -6.08 -0.52
C THR A 55 11.60 -5.37 0.79
N SER A 56 10.57 -4.99 1.53
CA SER A 56 10.71 -4.51 2.89
C SER A 56 9.77 -5.23 3.83
N VAL A 57 10.15 -5.28 5.08
CA VAL A 57 9.34 -5.79 6.19
C VAL A 57 9.02 -4.67 7.18
N GLN A 58 8.15 -4.95 8.14
CA GLN A 58 7.61 -3.95 9.06
C GLN A 58 8.67 -3.24 9.92
N ASP A 59 9.80 -3.88 10.21
CA ASP A 59 10.92 -3.30 10.95
C ASP A 59 11.79 -2.35 10.12
N GLY A 60 11.47 -2.17 8.83
CA GLY A 60 12.21 -1.33 7.89
C GLY A 60 13.40 -2.00 7.23
N THR A 61 13.67 -3.26 7.54
CA THR A 61 14.69 -4.04 6.85
C THR A 61 14.31 -4.22 5.38
N THR A 62 15.28 -3.99 4.49
CA THR A 62 15.09 -4.14 3.05
C THR A 62 16.00 -5.21 2.48
N THR A 63 15.55 -5.88 1.43
CA THR A 63 16.35 -6.82 0.65
C THR A 63 16.25 -6.43 -0.83
N PRO A 64 17.36 -6.03 -1.49
CA PRO A 64 18.72 -5.86 -0.93
C PRO A 64 18.79 -4.81 0.19
N ALA A 65 19.81 -4.89 1.03
CA ALA A 65 20.01 -3.92 2.10
C ALA A 65 20.35 -2.53 1.55
N ASN A 66 19.99 -1.48 2.30
CA ASN A 66 20.36 -0.09 1.98
C ASN A 66 19.83 0.41 0.63
N VAL A 67 18.57 0.10 0.31
CA VAL A 67 17.93 0.72 -0.86
C VAL A 67 17.83 2.24 -0.67
N PRO A 68 18.04 3.05 -1.74
CA PRO A 68 18.03 4.50 -1.65
C PRO A 68 16.61 5.10 -1.55
N PHE A 69 15.62 4.30 -1.20
CA PHE A 69 14.21 4.65 -1.18
C PHE A 69 13.61 4.52 0.22
N LYS A 70 12.58 5.32 0.46
CA LYS A 70 11.74 5.16 1.65
C LYS A 70 10.85 3.93 1.50
N ALA A 71 11.09 2.91 2.32
CA ALA A 71 10.44 1.60 2.23
C ALA A 71 9.20 1.43 3.15
N PHE A 72 8.63 2.52 3.64
CA PHE A 72 7.49 2.53 4.57
C PHE A 72 6.55 3.72 4.34
N SER A 73 5.31 3.61 4.81
CA SER A 73 4.33 4.70 4.75
C SER A 73 4.43 5.62 5.98
N GLY A 74 3.98 6.87 5.83
CA GLY A 74 3.99 7.84 6.93
C GLY A 74 5.36 8.47 7.17
N ASP A 75 5.50 9.22 8.26
CA ASP A 75 6.69 10.01 8.53
C ASP A 75 7.80 9.21 9.22
N THR A 76 7.43 8.26 10.06
CA THR A 76 8.37 7.42 10.82
C THR A 76 8.07 5.94 10.64
N LEU A 77 9.11 5.12 10.73
CA LEU A 77 9.00 3.67 10.63
C LEU A 77 8.10 3.08 11.72
N SER A 78 8.24 3.56 12.96
CA SER A 78 7.48 3.07 14.12
C SER A 78 5.96 3.31 14.00
N GLN A 79 5.55 4.32 13.22
CA GLN A 79 4.15 4.66 12.97
C GLN A 79 3.68 4.22 11.58
N SER A 80 4.51 3.46 10.88
CA SER A 80 4.18 2.99 9.53
C SER A 80 3.04 1.98 9.56
N ASN A 81 2.04 2.25 8.74
CA ASN A 81 0.91 1.33 8.53
C ASN A 81 1.13 0.35 7.38
N TYR A 82 2.07 0.65 6.48
CA TYR A 82 2.38 -0.15 5.30
C TYR A 82 3.87 -0.23 5.05
N SER A 83 4.35 -1.43 4.71
CA SER A 83 5.68 -1.68 4.17
C SER A 83 5.64 -1.59 2.64
N MET A 84 6.66 -0.99 2.03
CA MET A 84 6.74 -0.78 0.58
C MET A 84 7.70 -1.77 -0.06
N SER A 85 7.35 -2.29 -1.22
CA SER A 85 8.24 -3.12 -2.04
C SER A 85 8.10 -2.78 -3.51
N ALA A 86 9.12 -3.12 -4.29
CA ALA A 86 9.16 -2.97 -5.73
C ALA A 86 9.56 -4.29 -6.38
N GLN A 87 8.82 -4.71 -7.39
CA GLN A 87 9.03 -5.98 -8.07
C GLN A 87 8.73 -5.85 -9.56
N GLN A 88 9.10 -6.84 -10.34
CA GLN A 88 8.76 -6.91 -11.76
C GLN A 88 7.24 -6.90 -11.97
N CYS A 89 6.82 -6.28 -13.07
CA CYS A 89 5.41 -6.36 -13.49
C CYS A 89 5.08 -7.75 -14.02
N PRO A 90 3.84 -8.25 -13.82
CA PRO A 90 3.39 -9.45 -14.50
C PRO A 90 3.32 -9.21 -16.00
N GLY A 91 3.86 -10.12 -16.78
CA GLY A 91 3.75 -10.18 -18.22
C GLY A 91 2.66 -11.16 -18.66
N ALA A 92 2.74 -11.62 -19.89
CA ALA A 92 1.81 -12.61 -20.43
C ALA A 92 2.05 -14.00 -19.80
N GLY A 93 0.98 -14.66 -19.38
CA GLY A 93 1.06 -15.97 -18.74
C GLY A 93 1.74 -15.92 -17.37
N THR A 94 2.80 -16.68 -17.19
CA THR A 94 3.60 -16.74 -15.94
C THR A 94 4.90 -15.91 -16.02
N ALA A 95 5.13 -15.24 -17.14
CA ALA A 95 6.33 -14.42 -17.33
C ALA A 95 6.25 -13.11 -16.55
N PHE A 96 7.42 -12.54 -16.27
CA PHE A 96 7.55 -11.19 -15.71
C PHE A 96 8.27 -10.30 -16.73
N LEU A 97 7.88 -9.03 -16.77
CA LEU A 97 8.57 -8.03 -17.60
C LEU A 97 9.91 -7.65 -16.98
N ASP A 98 10.87 -7.26 -17.82
CA ASP A 98 12.18 -6.78 -17.35
C ASP A 98 12.00 -5.49 -16.52
N LEU A 99 12.84 -5.29 -15.51
CA LEU A 99 12.87 -4.06 -14.73
C LEU A 99 13.27 -2.82 -15.53
N LYS A 100 13.75 -3.00 -16.76
CA LYS A 100 13.95 -1.89 -17.71
C LYS A 100 12.65 -1.41 -18.35
N GLU A 101 11.63 -2.24 -18.35
CA GLU A 101 10.35 -1.96 -18.99
C GLU A 101 9.27 -1.57 -17.99
N CYS A 102 9.19 -2.26 -16.86
CA CYS A 102 8.12 -2.05 -15.90
C CYS A 102 8.50 -2.44 -14.47
N VAL A 103 8.11 -1.58 -13.51
CA VAL A 103 8.14 -1.89 -12.09
C VAL A 103 6.74 -1.84 -11.49
N ARG A 104 6.42 -2.79 -10.63
CA ARG A 104 5.22 -2.83 -9.82
C ARG A 104 5.56 -2.56 -8.37
N LEU A 105 5.02 -1.48 -7.84
CA LEU A 105 5.12 -1.12 -6.43
C LEU A 105 3.97 -1.75 -5.65
N VAL A 106 4.27 -2.22 -4.46
CA VAL A 106 3.30 -2.87 -3.56
C VAL A 106 3.41 -2.26 -2.17
N ALA A 107 2.30 -1.81 -1.64
CA ALA A 107 2.16 -1.44 -0.23
C ALA A 107 1.45 -2.58 0.50
N THR A 108 2.16 -3.22 1.40
CA THR A 108 1.66 -4.34 2.23
C THR A 108 1.28 -3.81 3.61
N PRO A 109 0.04 -4.00 4.08
CA PRO A 109 -0.38 -3.49 5.37
C PRO A 109 0.33 -4.23 6.52
N ASN A 110 0.82 -3.47 7.49
CA ASN A 110 1.42 -4.00 8.72
C ASN A 110 0.36 -4.44 9.75
N THR A 111 -0.90 -4.07 9.52
CA THR A 111 -2.06 -4.48 10.32
C THR A 111 -3.12 -5.07 9.39
N THR A 112 -3.97 -5.95 9.91
CA THR A 112 -5.00 -6.62 9.09
C THR A 112 -5.93 -5.62 8.41
N ASP A 113 -5.94 -5.61 7.08
CA ASP A 113 -6.89 -4.90 6.23
C ASP A 113 -7.39 -5.86 5.14
N LEU A 114 -8.46 -6.61 5.45
CA LEU A 114 -9.01 -7.61 4.54
C LEU A 114 -9.64 -7.00 3.27
N GLN A 115 -10.11 -5.76 3.34
CA GLN A 115 -10.78 -5.12 2.22
C GLN A 115 -9.78 -4.58 1.19
N GLY A 116 -8.78 -3.82 1.62
CA GLY A 116 -7.77 -3.23 0.75
C GLY A 116 -6.61 -4.19 0.51
N ALA A 117 -6.19 -4.89 1.57
CA ALA A 117 -4.99 -5.73 1.57
C ALA A 117 -3.80 -5.01 0.91
N ASN A 118 -3.07 -5.63 0.00
CA ASN A 118 -1.96 -4.98 -0.67
C ASN A 118 -2.47 -4.00 -1.74
N LEU A 119 -2.07 -2.74 -1.64
CA LEU A 119 -2.29 -1.76 -2.69
C LEU A 119 -1.12 -1.83 -3.68
N ARG A 120 -1.42 -1.82 -4.97
CA ARG A 120 -0.40 -1.99 -6.02
C ARG A 120 -0.54 -0.90 -7.09
N MET A 121 0.61 -0.47 -7.61
CA MET A 121 0.70 0.48 -8.71
C MET A 121 1.88 0.11 -9.61
N THR A 122 1.69 0.18 -10.92
CA THR A 122 2.76 -0.07 -11.90
C THR A 122 3.24 1.25 -12.52
N SER A 123 4.46 1.26 -13.06
CA SER A 123 4.99 2.38 -13.84
C SER A 123 4.16 2.67 -15.10
N THR A 124 3.44 1.68 -15.61
CA THR A 124 2.49 1.84 -16.73
C THR A 124 1.16 2.47 -16.33
N GLY A 125 0.96 2.81 -15.05
CA GLY A 125 -0.24 3.47 -14.54
C GLY A 125 -1.36 2.54 -14.09
N THR A 126 -1.19 1.21 -14.17
CA THR A 126 -2.18 0.27 -13.64
C THR A 126 -2.21 0.32 -12.12
N LYS A 127 -3.42 0.38 -11.55
CA LYS A 127 -3.65 0.43 -10.10
C LYS A 127 -4.65 -0.65 -9.73
N ASP A 128 -4.33 -1.45 -8.72
CA ASP A 128 -5.22 -2.49 -8.19
C ASP A 128 -4.97 -2.74 -6.70
N CYS A 129 -5.70 -3.67 -6.13
CA CYS A 129 -5.45 -4.18 -4.79
C CYS A 129 -5.81 -5.68 -4.69
N THR A 130 -5.27 -6.36 -3.68
CA THR A 130 -5.52 -7.81 -3.50
C THR A 130 -6.64 -8.11 -2.53
N GLY A 131 -7.25 -7.09 -1.92
CA GLY A 131 -8.32 -7.26 -0.95
C GLY A 131 -9.67 -7.57 -1.58
N THR A 132 -10.63 -7.94 -0.74
CA THR A 132 -12.00 -8.27 -1.16
C THR A 132 -12.72 -7.10 -1.83
N ALA A 133 -12.33 -5.87 -1.52
CA ALA A 133 -12.93 -4.68 -2.11
C ALA A 133 -12.63 -4.53 -3.61
N TRP A 134 -11.58 -5.16 -4.13
CA TRP A 134 -11.23 -5.02 -5.56
C TRP A 134 -12.36 -5.49 -6.48
N SER A 135 -13.02 -6.57 -6.13
CA SER A 135 -14.13 -7.13 -6.91
C SER A 135 -15.49 -6.47 -6.64
N THR A 136 -15.68 -5.86 -5.47
CA THR A 136 -16.99 -5.33 -5.03
C THR A 136 -17.05 -3.81 -5.06
N ASN A 137 -16.00 -3.13 -4.62
CA ASN A 137 -15.91 -1.68 -4.56
C ASN A 137 -14.44 -1.22 -4.71
N PRO A 138 -13.89 -1.24 -5.94
CA PRO A 138 -12.49 -0.88 -6.18
C PRO A 138 -12.11 0.53 -5.72
N ARG A 139 -13.09 1.45 -5.59
CA ARG A 139 -12.87 2.80 -5.04
C ARG A 139 -12.41 2.83 -3.58
N LEU A 140 -12.61 1.75 -2.84
CA LEU A 140 -12.03 1.63 -1.48
C LEU A 140 -10.51 1.51 -1.52
N CYS A 141 -9.95 0.97 -2.59
CA CYS A 141 -8.51 0.88 -2.81
C CYS A 141 -7.97 2.12 -3.53
N TRP A 142 -8.62 2.48 -4.65
CA TRP A 142 -8.22 3.59 -5.53
C TRP A 142 -9.45 4.41 -5.92
N PRO A 143 -9.68 5.58 -5.29
CA PRO A 143 -10.82 6.46 -5.58
C PRO A 143 -10.74 7.10 -6.97
#